data_92ff1e4423b496cc6c2df6f4dbdb29d0
#
_entry.id   92ff1e4423b496cc6c2df6f4dbdb29d0
#
_cell.length_a   1.000
_cell.length_b   1.000
_cell.length_c   1.000
_cell.angle_alpha   90.00
_cell.angle_beta   90.00
_cell.angle_gamma   90.00
#
_symmetry.space_group_name_H-M   'P 1'
#
loop_
_entity.id
_entity.type
_entity.pdbx_description
1 polymer ?
#
loop_
_entity_poly.entity_id
_entity_poly.type
_entity_poly.pdbx_seq_one_letter_code
_entity_poly.pdbx_strand_id
1 'polypeptide(L)'
;MNKLSLCWGSLEGVDFETFLLSAAGAGFAAVTLNTALYLEARSSGMSDQDIGQCLRDNGLIVSDIDPLFNWLPGAPSLAGSDPISICTRATMEDVFRLAHVAGTNLVNAPLGMVTPDTEQEIVDCFAELCEKARQEDLRVSLEFMPFNQVRDLPTAARIVQQAGCDNGGIMFDCWHHHRAGGSPEDILSVSGEHFFAMQLDDALLEPMEDIMVETLNHRLLPGEGSIDLVQTLRNLQTVGAELMYDIEVFSDPMRSLSAAERARQLFAAASFIVGQI
;
A
#
# COMPACT_ATOMS: atom_id res chain seq x y z
N MET A 1 -3.60 20.30 -5.19
CA MET A 1 -2.45 19.75 -4.46
C MET A 1 -2.06 18.46 -5.19
N ASN A 2 -0.77 18.21 -5.40
CA ASN A 2 -0.32 16.94 -5.99
C ASN A 2 -0.73 15.79 -5.04
N LYS A 3 -1.44 14.78 -5.56
CA LYS A 3 -1.94 13.64 -4.78
C LYS A 3 -1.12 12.36 -4.99
N LEU A 4 0.06 12.46 -5.60
CA LEU A 4 0.90 11.30 -5.88
C LEU A 4 1.79 10.97 -4.68
N SER A 5 1.73 9.71 -4.26
CA SER A 5 2.60 9.08 -3.28
C SER A 5 3.47 8.02 -3.96
N LEU A 6 4.66 7.77 -3.46
CA LEU A 6 5.55 6.72 -3.95
C LEU A 6 5.63 5.58 -2.93
N CYS A 7 5.16 4.40 -3.33
CA CYS A 7 5.31 3.21 -2.51
C CYS A 7 6.78 2.78 -2.39
N TRP A 8 7.15 2.36 -1.20
CA TRP A 8 8.48 1.79 -0.91
C TRP A 8 8.83 0.64 -1.86
N GLY A 9 7.85 -0.20 -2.22
CA GLY A 9 8.01 -1.35 -3.10
C GLY A 9 8.49 -0.99 -4.51
N SER A 10 8.09 0.17 -5.01
CA SER A 10 8.52 0.70 -6.32
C SER A 10 10.02 1.03 -6.37
N LEU A 11 10.65 1.29 -5.22
CA LEU A 11 12.09 1.53 -5.09
C LEU A 11 12.77 0.48 -4.20
N GLU A 12 12.26 -0.74 -4.16
CA GLU A 12 12.83 -1.83 -3.39
C GLU A 12 14.36 -1.93 -3.57
N GLY A 13 15.08 -2.20 -2.46
CA GLY A 13 16.54 -2.31 -2.45
C GLY A 13 17.29 -0.99 -2.33
N VAL A 14 16.60 0.11 -2.07
CA VAL A 14 17.16 1.45 -1.88
C VAL A 14 17.14 1.79 -0.38
N ASP A 15 18.19 2.45 0.12
CA ASP A 15 18.24 2.94 1.50
C ASP A 15 17.25 4.10 1.73
N PHE A 16 16.95 4.37 3.01
CA PHE A 16 15.94 5.34 3.42
C PHE A 16 16.18 6.75 2.87
N GLU A 17 17.41 7.28 2.98
CA GLU A 17 17.70 8.64 2.51
C GLU A 17 17.63 8.75 0.99
N THR A 18 18.16 7.76 0.27
CA THR A 18 18.08 7.68 -1.20
C THR A 18 16.63 7.55 -1.67
N PHE A 19 15.79 6.80 -0.94
CA PHE A 19 14.37 6.67 -1.22
C PHE A 19 13.66 8.04 -1.15
N LEU A 20 13.83 8.78 -0.05
CA LEU A 20 13.19 10.09 0.13
C LEU A 20 13.70 11.13 -0.89
N LEU A 21 15.02 11.18 -1.12
CA LEU A 21 15.61 12.09 -2.10
C LEU A 21 15.10 11.80 -3.53
N SER A 22 14.93 10.52 -3.88
CA SER A 22 14.43 10.14 -5.20
C SER A 22 12.95 10.51 -5.37
N ALA A 23 12.13 10.26 -4.34
CA ALA A 23 10.70 10.64 -4.33
C ALA A 23 10.53 12.16 -4.46
N ALA A 24 11.19 12.94 -3.60
CA ALA A 24 11.14 14.40 -3.62
C ALA A 24 11.66 14.98 -4.94
N GLY A 25 12.80 14.46 -5.42
CA GLY A 25 13.44 14.89 -6.67
C GLY A 25 12.61 14.60 -7.91
N ALA A 26 11.73 13.58 -7.88
CA ALA A 26 10.78 13.28 -8.95
C ALA A 26 9.52 14.14 -8.89
N GLY A 27 9.19 14.73 -7.74
CA GLY A 27 8.03 15.60 -7.55
C GLY A 27 6.86 14.95 -6.78
N PHE A 28 7.06 13.79 -6.16
CA PHE A 28 6.05 13.19 -5.29
C PHE A 28 5.77 14.09 -4.08
N ALA A 29 4.52 14.11 -3.63
CA ALA A 29 4.11 14.86 -2.44
C ALA A 29 4.13 13.98 -1.17
N ALA A 30 4.07 12.67 -1.37
CA ALA A 30 4.03 11.69 -0.30
C ALA A 30 4.84 10.45 -0.64
N VAL A 31 5.04 9.62 0.40
CA VAL A 31 5.61 8.28 0.30
C VAL A 31 4.85 7.33 1.21
N THR A 32 4.87 6.03 0.94
CA THR A 32 4.59 5.01 1.95
C THR A 32 5.88 4.52 2.58
N LEU A 33 5.83 4.10 3.82
CA LEU A 33 6.97 3.53 4.53
C LEU A 33 6.64 2.14 5.06
N ASN A 34 7.68 1.34 5.24
CA ASN A 34 7.58 0.05 5.90
C ASN A 34 8.58 -0.07 7.06
N THR A 35 8.41 -1.12 7.85
CA THR A 35 9.31 -1.38 8.98
C THR A 35 10.72 -1.75 8.55
N ALA A 36 10.93 -2.27 7.34
CA ALA A 36 12.28 -2.59 6.83
C ALA A 36 13.10 -1.32 6.58
N LEU A 37 12.53 -0.32 5.90
CA LEU A 37 13.17 1.00 5.71
C LEU A 37 13.43 1.71 7.04
N TYR A 38 12.47 1.63 7.97
CA TYR A 38 12.65 2.20 9.30
C TYR A 38 13.83 1.55 10.05
N LEU A 39 13.89 0.21 10.07
CA LEU A 39 14.97 -0.51 10.75
C LEU A 39 16.32 -0.27 10.06
N GLU A 40 16.35 -0.13 8.76
CA GLU A 40 17.55 0.25 7.99
C GLU A 40 18.05 1.64 8.44
N ALA A 41 17.18 2.65 8.45
CA ALA A 41 17.50 3.99 8.92
C ALA A 41 17.97 4.00 10.39
N ARG A 42 17.32 3.22 11.27
CA ARG A 42 17.74 3.04 12.65
C ARG A 42 19.13 2.40 12.76
N SER A 43 19.43 1.41 11.93
CA SER A 43 20.72 0.72 11.91
C SER A 43 21.87 1.59 11.40
N SER A 44 21.56 2.57 10.52
CA SER A 44 22.51 3.58 10.05
C SER A 44 22.82 4.65 11.11
N GLY A 45 22.11 4.64 12.25
CA GLY A 45 22.34 5.53 13.39
C GLY A 45 21.32 6.68 13.51
N MET A 46 20.31 6.76 12.65
CA MET A 46 19.27 7.77 12.75
C MET A 46 18.38 7.51 13.98
N SER A 47 18.05 8.55 14.73
CA SER A 47 17.01 8.51 15.75
C SER A 47 15.61 8.66 15.12
N ASP A 48 14.54 8.38 15.90
CA ASP A 48 13.17 8.64 15.44
C ASP A 48 12.95 10.12 15.07
N GLN A 49 13.61 11.02 15.80
CA GLN A 49 13.58 12.45 15.50
C GLN A 49 14.27 12.78 14.16
N ASP A 50 15.40 12.14 13.87
CA ASP A 50 16.14 12.33 12.61
C ASP A 50 15.32 11.83 11.43
N ILE A 51 14.65 10.68 11.56
CA ILE A 51 13.75 10.12 10.54
C ILE A 51 12.61 11.08 10.23
N GLY A 52 11.89 11.54 11.25
CA GLY A 52 10.83 12.53 11.08
C GLY A 52 11.34 13.87 10.52
N GLN A 53 12.55 14.30 10.87
CA GLN A 53 13.15 15.51 10.32
C GLN A 53 13.53 15.33 8.86
N CYS A 54 14.09 14.18 8.47
CA CYS A 54 14.45 13.88 7.10
C CYS A 54 13.23 13.92 6.15
N LEU A 55 12.07 13.41 6.60
CA LEU A 55 10.80 13.53 5.87
C LEU A 55 10.42 15.00 5.64
N ARG A 56 10.45 15.81 6.69
CA ARG A 56 10.10 17.26 6.60
C ARG A 56 11.07 18.03 5.71
N ASP A 57 12.35 17.75 5.80
CA ASP A 57 13.40 18.43 5.02
C ASP A 57 13.28 18.13 3.52
N ASN A 58 12.74 16.96 3.17
CA ASN A 58 12.41 16.60 1.80
C ASN A 58 11.01 17.07 1.36
N GLY A 59 10.24 17.69 2.24
CA GLY A 59 8.89 18.16 1.93
C GLY A 59 7.88 17.06 1.67
N LEU A 60 8.14 15.85 2.18
CA LEU A 60 7.30 14.68 1.99
C LEU A 60 6.41 14.43 3.22
N ILE A 61 5.16 14.05 2.98
CA ILE A 61 4.32 13.42 4.00
C ILE A 61 4.34 11.91 3.82
N VAL A 62 3.95 11.17 4.86
CA VAL A 62 3.74 9.72 4.76
C VAL A 62 2.25 9.47 4.64
N SER A 63 1.82 8.82 3.53
CA SER A 63 0.41 8.49 3.28
C SER A 63 -0.06 7.40 4.24
N ASP A 64 0.71 6.35 4.37
CA ASP A 64 0.43 5.22 5.26
C ASP A 64 1.69 4.40 5.56
N ILE A 65 1.57 3.48 6.51
CA ILE A 65 2.57 2.44 6.78
C ILE A 65 2.07 1.13 6.17
N ASP A 66 2.87 0.55 5.29
CA ASP A 66 2.52 -0.61 4.50
C ASP A 66 3.70 -1.59 4.40
N PRO A 67 3.53 -2.87 4.86
CA PRO A 67 2.34 -3.47 5.45
C PRO A 67 2.45 -3.79 6.96
N LEU A 68 1.28 -4.03 7.58
CA LEU A 68 1.17 -4.76 8.85
C LEU A 68 0.66 -6.18 8.58
N PHE A 69 1.54 -7.19 8.66
CA PHE A 69 1.18 -8.59 8.42
C PHE A 69 0.72 -9.35 9.70
N ASN A 70 1.25 -8.97 10.86
CA ASN A 70 1.07 -9.74 12.10
C ASN A 70 -0.17 -9.30 12.91
N TRP A 71 -1.33 -9.20 12.25
CA TRP A 71 -2.58 -8.87 12.92
C TRP A 71 -3.52 -10.06 13.11
N LEU A 72 -3.28 -11.15 12.39
CA LEU A 72 -4.01 -12.42 12.53
C LEU A 72 -3.21 -13.45 13.34
N PRO A 73 -3.88 -14.28 14.16
CA PRO A 73 -3.24 -15.40 14.82
C PRO A 73 -2.58 -16.35 13.80
N GLY A 74 -1.38 -16.82 14.10
CA GLY A 74 -0.67 -17.77 13.23
C GLY A 74 0.01 -17.13 12.03
N ALA A 75 0.06 -15.80 11.92
CA ALA A 75 0.81 -15.12 10.87
C ALA A 75 2.28 -15.59 10.84
N PRO A 76 2.80 -16.06 9.71
CA PRO A 76 4.14 -16.59 9.61
C PRO A 76 5.19 -15.47 9.71
N SER A 77 6.31 -15.80 10.36
CA SER A 77 7.49 -14.95 10.46
C SER A 77 8.57 -15.50 9.55
N LEU A 78 8.84 -14.84 8.43
CA LEU A 78 9.82 -15.28 7.45
C LEU A 78 11.25 -14.92 7.88
N ALA A 79 12.20 -15.83 7.63
CA ALA A 79 13.59 -15.68 8.04
C ALA A 79 14.46 -14.87 7.03
N GLY A 80 13.89 -14.43 5.89
CA GLY A 80 14.58 -13.66 4.86
C GLY A 80 15.10 -12.30 5.34
N SER A 81 15.97 -11.69 4.55
CA SER A 81 16.49 -10.32 4.75
C SER A 81 15.88 -9.31 3.77
N ASP A 82 15.02 -9.77 2.88
CA ASP A 82 14.26 -8.90 2.00
C ASP A 82 13.21 -8.10 2.79
N PRO A 83 12.74 -6.96 2.26
CA PRO A 83 11.81 -6.07 2.98
C PRO A 83 10.53 -6.77 3.44
N ILE A 84 9.92 -7.61 2.60
CA ILE A 84 8.69 -8.33 2.95
C ILE A 84 8.94 -9.28 4.13
N SER A 85 10.01 -10.08 4.09
CA SER A 85 10.39 -10.96 5.20
C SER A 85 10.63 -10.18 6.50
N ILE A 86 11.24 -9.00 6.43
CA ILE A 86 11.43 -8.13 7.60
C ILE A 86 10.07 -7.66 8.14
N CYS A 87 9.16 -7.19 7.28
CA CYS A 87 7.82 -6.75 7.68
C CYS A 87 6.98 -7.87 8.31
N THR A 88 7.15 -9.14 7.89
CA THR A 88 6.45 -10.26 8.55
C THR A 88 6.91 -10.52 9.99
N ARG A 89 8.03 -9.96 10.43
CA ARG A 89 8.54 -10.08 11.81
C ARG A 89 8.23 -8.87 12.68
N ALA A 90 7.82 -7.77 12.07
CA ALA A 90 7.44 -6.57 12.79
C ALA A 90 6.18 -6.84 13.63
N THR A 91 6.18 -6.38 14.87
CA THR A 91 5.01 -6.42 15.72
C THR A 91 4.04 -5.28 15.38
N MET A 92 2.79 -5.39 15.80
CA MET A 92 1.82 -4.29 15.70
C MET A 92 2.34 -3.01 16.36
N GLU A 93 3.01 -3.14 17.51
CA GLU A 93 3.62 -2.01 18.24
C GLU A 93 4.74 -1.34 17.42
N ASP A 94 5.57 -2.11 16.71
CA ASP A 94 6.61 -1.57 15.82
C ASP A 94 6.00 -0.73 14.69
N VAL A 95 4.93 -1.23 14.08
CA VAL A 95 4.23 -0.56 12.97
C VAL A 95 3.53 0.70 13.47
N PHE A 96 2.83 0.66 14.60
CA PHE A 96 2.15 1.82 15.19
C PHE A 96 3.16 2.89 15.62
N ARG A 97 4.28 2.47 16.21
CA ARG A 97 5.38 3.39 16.51
C ARG A 97 5.92 4.08 15.26
N LEU A 98 6.11 3.32 14.17
CA LEU A 98 6.56 3.90 12.90
C LEU A 98 5.54 4.91 12.37
N ALA A 99 4.24 4.63 12.45
CA ALA A 99 3.19 5.57 12.05
C ALA A 99 3.31 6.91 12.80
N HIS A 100 3.51 6.88 14.10
CA HIS A 100 3.72 8.08 14.90
C HIS A 100 5.02 8.83 14.55
N VAL A 101 6.13 8.11 14.36
CA VAL A 101 7.43 8.69 13.94
C VAL A 101 7.30 9.37 12.58
N ALA A 102 6.59 8.73 11.65
CA ALA A 102 6.35 9.21 10.30
C ALA A 102 5.29 10.32 10.21
N GLY A 103 4.48 10.49 11.25
CA GLY A 103 3.42 11.50 11.31
C GLY A 103 2.21 11.15 10.44
N THR A 104 1.97 9.87 10.18
CA THR A 104 0.75 9.37 9.52
C THR A 104 -0.17 8.72 10.54
N ASN A 105 -1.45 8.65 10.21
CA ASN A 105 -2.45 7.96 11.03
C ASN A 105 -3.05 6.74 10.32
N LEU A 106 -2.47 6.28 9.21
CA LEU A 106 -3.00 5.16 8.44
C LEU A 106 -1.98 4.02 8.36
N VAL A 107 -2.48 2.80 8.59
CA VAL A 107 -1.71 1.55 8.49
C VAL A 107 -2.44 0.62 7.52
N ASN A 108 -1.73 0.07 6.55
CA ASN A 108 -2.26 -0.96 5.65
C ASN A 108 -2.07 -2.35 6.23
N ALA A 109 -3.14 -3.15 6.24
CA ALA A 109 -3.19 -4.48 6.83
C ALA A 109 -3.67 -5.53 5.81
N PRO A 110 -2.77 -6.04 4.95
CA PRO A 110 -3.09 -7.19 4.11
C PRO A 110 -3.25 -8.46 4.95
N LEU A 111 -4.02 -9.43 4.42
CA LEU A 111 -4.17 -10.74 5.08
C LEU A 111 -2.84 -11.51 5.16
N GLY A 112 -1.93 -11.22 4.26
CA GLY A 112 -0.65 -11.90 4.17
C GLY A 112 -0.80 -13.38 3.80
N MET A 113 0.03 -14.24 4.40
CA MET A 113 0.08 -15.69 4.13
C MET A 113 -0.68 -16.52 5.16
N VAL A 114 -1.63 -15.92 5.87
CA VAL A 114 -2.49 -16.63 6.83
C VAL A 114 -3.72 -17.16 6.11
N THR A 115 -4.17 -18.33 6.52
CA THR A 115 -5.42 -18.92 6.03
C THR A 115 -6.35 -19.13 7.23
N PRO A 116 -7.15 -18.12 7.62
CA PRO A 116 -8.16 -18.25 8.66
C PRO A 116 -9.20 -19.35 8.32
N ASP A 117 -9.76 -19.97 9.34
CA ASP A 117 -10.75 -21.05 9.13
C ASP A 117 -12.08 -20.52 8.56
N THR A 118 -12.44 -19.28 8.88
CA THR A 118 -13.70 -18.65 8.47
C THR A 118 -13.54 -17.17 8.17
N GLU A 119 -14.44 -16.62 7.35
CA GLU A 119 -14.53 -15.18 7.13
C GLU A 119 -14.86 -14.41 8.43
N GLN A 120 -15.66 -15.03 9.33
CA GLN A 120 -15.99 -14.43 10.63
C GLN A 120 -14.74 -14.21 11.49
N GLU A 121 -13.78 -15.12 11.45
CA GLU A 121 -12.49 -14.93 12.14
C GLU A 121 -11.74 -13.71 11.61
N ILE A 122 -11.76 -13.46 10.29
CA ILE A 122 -11.16 -12.27 9.71
C ILE A 122 -11.88 -11.00 10.19
N VAL A 123 -13.22 -11.01 10.21
CA VAL A 123 -14.04 -9.90 10.72
C VAL A 123 -13.71 -9.59 12.16
N ASP A 124 -13.68 -10.59 13.03
CA ASP A 124 -13.42 -10.43 14.46
C ASP A 124 -11.99 -9.89 14.72
N CYS A 125 -11.01 -10.45 14.03
CA CYS A 125 -9.61 -10.00 14.14
C CYS A 125 -9.41 -8.57 13.57
N PHE A 126 -10.09 -8.22 12.48
CA PHE A 126 -10.03 -6.87 11.93
C PHE A 126 -10.69 -5.85 12.87
N ALA A 127 -11.80 -6.21 13.48
CA ALA A 127 -12.44 -5.37 14.50
C ALA A 127 -11.53 -5.16 15.73
N GLU A 128 -10.84 -6.22 16.19
CA GLU A 128 -9.86 -6.12 17.27
C GLU A 128 -8.66 -5.25 16.90
N LEU A 129 -8.15 -5.38 15.65
CA LEU A 129 -7.08 -4.54 15.14
C LEU A 129 -7.51 -3.05 15.10
N CYS A 130 -8.71 -2.76 14.60
CA CYS A 130 -9.26 -1.41 14.57
C CYS A 130 -9.37 -0.82 15.98
N GLU A 131 -9.81 -1.59 16.97
CA GLU A 131 -9.90 -1.13 18.36
C GLU A 131 -8.52 -0.82 18.96
N LYS A 132 -7.49 -1.65 18.69
CA LYS A 132 -6.11 -1.38 19.12
C LYS A 132 -5.55 -0.13 18.43
N ALA A 133 -5.79 0.00 17.11
CA ALA A 133 -5.38 1.17 16.34
C ALA A 133 -6.06 2.47 16.84
N ARG A 134 -7.34 2.40 17.23
CA ARG A 134 -8.08 3.54 17.78
C ARG A 134 -7.46 4.06 19.08
N GLN A 135 -6.91 3.18 19.92
CA GLN A 135 -6.24 3.58 21.17
C GLN A 135 -4.97 4.39 20.91
N GLU A 136 -4.43 4.30 19.70
CA GLU A 136 -3.24 5.00 19.21
C GLU A 136 -3.58 6.11 18.19
N ASP A 137 -4.87 6.50 18.09
CA ASP A 137 -5.37 7.48 17.11
C ASP A 137 -5.07 7.11 15.66
N LEU A 138 -5.02 5.80 15.34
CA LEU A 138 -4.74 5.27 14.02
C LEU A 138 -5.98 4.72 13.33
N ARG A 139 -5.94 4.72 12.00
CA ARG A 139 -6.87 4.09 11.08
C ARG A 139 -6.21 2.87 10.43
N VAL A 140 -7.01 1.91 10.00
CA VAL A 140 -6.50 0.69 9.35
C VAL A 140 -7.21 0.49 8.02
N SER A 141 -6.47 0.22 6.95
CA SER A 141 -7.01 -0.25 5.69
C SER A 141 -6.79 -1.75 5.52
N LEU A 142 -7.85 -2.47 5.16
CA LEU A 142 -7.79 -3.88 4.79
C LEU A 142 -7.50 -3.99 3.30
N GLU A 143 -6.41 -4.64 2.94
CA GLU A 143 -6.05 -4.88 1.55
C GLU A 143 -6.53 -6.26 1.08
N PHE A 144 -7.23 -6.27 -0.04
CA PHE A 144 -7.64 -7.52 -0.69
C PHE A 144 -6.61 -7.92 -1.76
N MET A 145 -6.37 -9.25 -1.85
CA MET A 145 -5.41 -9.84 -2.78
C MET A 145 -5.99 -11.08 -3.43
N PRO A 146 -5.92 -11.26 -4.77
CA PRO A 146 -6.62 -12.34 -5.48
C PRO A 146 -6.18 -13.76 -5.10
N PHE A 147 -5.05 -13.89 -4.42
CA PHE A 147 -4.44 -15.16 -4.02
C PHE A 147 -4.67 -15.53 -2.54
N ASN A 148 -5.49 -14.76 -1.81
CA ASN A 148 -5.84 -15.08 -0.42
C ASN A 148 -7.37 -15.07 -0.19
N GLN A 149 -7.83 -15.19 1.06
CA GLN A 149 -9.27 -15.27 1.37
C GLN A 149 -10.00 -13.93 1.23
N VAL A 150 -9.34 -12.81 1.49
CA VAL A 150 -9.84 -11.47 1.18
C VAL A 150 -9.40 -11.15 -0.25
N ARG A 151 -10.08 -11.76 -1.23
CA ARG A 151 -9.55 -11.84 -2.60
C ARG A 151 -10.02 -10.74 -3.54
N ASP A 152 -11.09 -10.03 -3.17
CA ASP A 152 -11.74 -9.07 -4.04
C ASP A 152 -12.41 -7.94 -3.25
N LEU A 153 -12.73 -6.84 -3.93
CA LEU A 153 -13.38 -5.67 -3.35
C LEU A 153 -14.70 -6.01 -2.63
N PRO A 154 -15.61 -6.83 -3.17
CA PRO A 154 -16.84 -7.19 -2.46
C PRO A 154 -16.58 -7.91 -1.12
N THR A 155 -15.56 -8.76 -1.05
CA THR A 155 -15.19 -9.46 0.19
C THR A 155 -14.61 -8.47 1.21
N ALA A 156 -13.67 -7.59 0.79
CA ALA A 156 -13.12 -6.57 1.68
C ALA A 156 -14.20 -5.62 2.21
N ALA A 157 -15.10 -5.15 1.34
CA ALA A 157 -16.20 -4.27 1.72
C ALA A 157 -17.14 -4.93 2.75
N ARG A 158 -17.45 -6.20 2.56
CA ARG A 158 -18.30 -6.97 3.50
C ARG A 158 -17.62 -7.13 4.86
N ILE A 159 -16.32 -7.44 4.90
CA ILE A 159 -15.56 -7.58 6.15
C ILE A 159 -15.51 -6.26 6.89
N VAL A 160 -15.14 -5.16 6.23
CA VAL A 160 -15.09 -3.82 6.83
C VAL A 160 -16.47 -3.41 7.38
N GLN A 161 -17.54 -3.65 6.61
CA GLN A 161 -18.89 -3.36 7.06
C GLN A 161 -19.31 -4.18 8.27
N GLN A 162 -18.99 -5.49 8.30
CA GLN A 162 -19.34 -6.37 9.42
C GLN A 162 -18.51 -6.07 10.67
N ALA A 163 -17.25 -5.69 10.52
CA ALA A 163 -16.43 -5.23 11.64
C ALA A 163 -16.97 -3.94 12.29
N GLY A 164 -17.66 -3.08 11.52
CA GLY A 164 -18.41 -1.95 12.03
C GLY A 164 -17.56 -0.86 12.68
N CYS A 165 -16.29 -0.74 12.31
CA CYS A 165 -15.34 0.20 12.87
C CYS A 165 -15.24 1.45 11.99
N ASP A 166 -15.38 2.64 12.58
CA ASP A 166 -15.29 3.93 11.88
C ASP A 166 -13.85 4.29 11.45
N ASN A 167 -12.85 3.66 12.08
CA ASN A 167 -11.43 3.77 11.74
C ASN A 167 -10.90 2.57 10.91
N GLY A 168 -11.79 1.69 10.42
CA GLY A 168 -11.49 0.59 9.52
C GLY A 168 -11.99 0.89 8.10
N GLY A 169 -11.15 0.66 7.08
CA GLY A 169 -11.49 0.89 5.68
C GLY A 169 -10.80 -0.07 4.73
N ILE A 170 -10.73 0.28 3.47
CA ILE A 170 -10.20 -0.56 2.39
C ILE A 170 -8.98 0.12 1.77
N MET A 171 -7.92 -0.65 1.54
CA MET A 171 -6.88 -0.36 0.56
C MET A 171 -7.33 -0.93 -0.78
N PHE A 172 -7.45 -0.08 -1.78
CA PHE A 172 -7.79 -0.46 -3.14
C PHE A 172 -6.55 -0.48 -4.02
N ASP A 173 -6.06 -1.66 -4.36
CA ASP A 173 -4.97 -1.85 -5.31
C ASP A 173 -5.55 -2.16 -6.70
N CYS A 174 -5.12 -1.42 -7.74
CA CYS A 174 -5.64 -1.56 -9.10
C CYS A 174 -5.29 -2.92 -9.70
N TRP A 175 -4.06 -3.41 -9.49
CA TRP A 175 -3.62 -4.71 -9.99
C TRP A 175 -4.38 -5.85 -9.31
N HIS A 176 -4.51 -5.78 -7.98
CA HIS A 176 -5.25 -6.80 -7.22
C HIS A 176 -6.71 -6.86 -7.65
N HIS A 177 -7.36 -5.70 -7.82
CA HIS A 177 -8.74 -5.63 -8.30
C HIS A 177 -8.90 -6.25 -9.69
N HIS A 178 -8.03 -5.88 -10.62
CA HIS A 178 -8.04 -6.41 -11.97
C HIS A 178 -7.79 -7.92 -12.01
N ARG A 179 -6.80 -8.42 -11.26
CA ARG A 179 -6.48 -9.85 -11.21
C ARG A 179 -7.50 -10.69 -10.44
N ALA A 180 -8.29 -10.09 -9.57
CA ALA A 180 -9.48 -10.70 -8.98
C ALA A 180 -10.67 -10.82 -9.96
N GLY A 181 -10.54 -10.29 -11.17
CA GLY A 181 -11.61 -10.23 -12.18
C GLY A 181 -12.58 -9.08 -11.99
N GLY A 182 -12.18 -8.08 -11.18
CA GLY A 182 -12.96 -6.87 -10.96
C GLY A 182 -12.98 -5.92 -12.15
N SER A 183 -14.01 -5.12 -12.23
CA SER A 183 -14.20 -4.05 -13.22
C SER A 183 -14.26 -2.68 -12.53
N PRO A 184 -13.99 -1.57 -13.24
CA PRO A 184 -14.15 -0.24 -12.66
C PRO A 184 -15.54 0.02 -12.08
N GLU A 185 -16.59 -0.59 -12.63
CA GLU A 185 -17.97 -0.43 -12.20
C GLU A 185 -18.23 -1.00 -10.80
N ASP A 186 -17.49 -2.00 -10.36
CA ASP A 186 -17.65 -2.61 -9.03
C ASP A 186 -17.41 -1.59 -7.91
N ILE A 187 -16.54 -0.60 -8.14
CA ILE A 187 -16.25 0.50 -7.23
C ILE A 187 -17.51 1.28 -6.86
N LEU A 188 -18.45 1.42 -7.81
CA LEU A 188 -19.69 2.17 -7.61
C LEU A 188 -20.62 1.51 -6.58
N SER A 189 -20.38 0.27 -6.20
CA SER A 189 -21.15 -0.46 -5.18
C SER A 189 -20.68 -0.18 -3.75
N VAL A 190 -19.55 0.50 -3.56
CA VAL A 190 -18.93 0.79 -2.26
C VAL A 190 -18.93 2.30 -2.01
N SER A 191 -19.37 2.75 -0.84
CA SER A 191 -19.33 4.17 -0.46
C SER A 191 -17.89 4.66 -0.37
N GLY A 192 -17.61 5.87 -0.87
CA GLY A 192 -16.26 6.46 -0.88
C GLY A 192 -15.62 6.59 0.49
N GLU A 193 -16.44 6.71 1.54
CA GLU A 193 -15.96 6.79 2.93
C GLU A 193 -15.26 5.51 3.43
N HIS A 194 -15.46 4.38 2.75
CA HIS A 194 -14.79 3.12 3.09
C HIS A 194 -13.43 2.96 2.40
N PHE A 195 -13.10 3.75 1.38
CA PHE A 195 -11.78 3.72 0.77
C PHE A 195 -10.83 4.64 1.55
N PHE A 196 -9.80 4.07 2.17
CA PHE A 196 -8.84 4.80 2.98
C PHE A 196 -7.51 5.04 2.28
N ALA A 197 -7.14 4.13 1.40
CA ALA A 197 -5.94 4.20 0.59
C ALA A 197 -6.16 3.55 -0.78
N MET A 198 -5.28 3.84 -1.73
CA MET A 198 -5.23 3.13 -3.00
C MET A 198 -3.81 3.02 -3.54
N GLN A 199 -3.56 1.92 -4.26
CA GLN A 199 -2.34 1.70 -5.02
C GLN A 199 -2.63 1.76 -6.51
N LEU A 200 -1.81 2.51 -7.22
CA LEU A 200 -1.92 2.77 -8.65
C LEU A 200 -0.74 2.12 -9.37
N ASP A 201 -1.05 1.14 -10.15
CA ASP A 201 -0.17 0.32 -10.96
C ASP A 201 -0.92 -0.16 -12.20
N ASP A 202 -0.31 -1.01 -13.00
CA ASP A 202 -0.96 -1.58 -14.18
C ASP A 202 -0.54 -3.06 -14.36
N ALA A 203 -1.28 -3.79 -15.19
CA ALA A 203 -1.14 -5.21 -15.37
C ALA A 203 -0.92 -5.60 -16.84
N LEU A 204 -0.21 -6.71 -17.04
CA LEU A 204 -0.15 -7.37 -18.34
C LEU A 204 -1.57 -7.69 -18.84
N LEU A 205 -1.75 -7.72 -20.17
CA LEU A 205 -3.05 -8.09 -20.76
C LEU A 205 -3.46 -9.51 -20.33
N GLU A 206 -2.54 -10.45 -20.45
CA GLU A 206 -2.77 -11.83 -20.03
C GLU A 206 -2.04 -12.09 -18.70
N PRO A 207 -2.68 -12.75 -17.73
CA PRO A 207 -2.02 -13.08 -16.46
C PRO A 207 -0.89 -14.08 -16.70
N MET A 208 0.15 -13.99 -15.88
CA MET A 208 1.19 -15.01 -15.82
C MET A 208 0.67 -16.30 -15.17
N GLU A 209 1.31 -17.44 -15.45
CA GLU A 209 0.97 -18.72 -14.84
C GLU A 209 1.16 -18.67 -13.30
N ASP A 210 2.22 -17.99 -12.84
CA ASP A 210 2.48 -17.75 -11.43
C ASP A 210 2.13 -16.30 -11.06
N ILE A 211 1.00 -16.13 -10.40
CA ILE A 211 0.50 -14.84 -9.96
C ILE A 211 1.43 -14.15 -8.95
N MET A 212 2.17 -14.92 -8.13
CA MET A 212 3.12 -14.37 -7.17
C MET A 212 4.36 -13.81 -7.87
N VAL A 213 4.81 -14.46 -8.93
CA VAL A 213 5.88 -13.94 -9.78
C VAL A 213 5.42 -12.65 -10.47
N GLU A 214 4.19 -12.62 -10.98
CA GLU A 214 3.66 -11.43 -11.63
C GLU A 214 3.58 -10.25 -10.66
N THR A 215 2.92 -10.42 -9.52
CA THR A 215 2.70 -9.32 -8.56
C THR A 215 4.00 -8.76 -7.99
N LEU A 216 5.03 -9.58 -7.81
CA LEU A 216 6.29 -9.15 -7.18
C LEU A 216 7.37 -8.68 -8.19
N ASN A 217 7.19 -8.93 -9.50
CA ASN A 217 8.27 -8.67 -10.47
C ASN A 217 7.81 -8.10 -11.81
N HIS A 218 6.51 -8.12 -12.12
CA HIS A 218 6.02 -7.81 -13.47
C HIS A 218 4.81 -6.86 -13.49
N ARG A 219 4.60 -6.08 -12.42
CA ARG A 219 3.66 -4.96 -12.51
C ARG A 219 4.18 -3.93 -13.50
N LEU A 220 3.27 -3.24 -14.17
CA LEU A 220 3.58 -2.23 -15.18
C LEU A 220 3.37 -0.81 -14.63
N LEU A 221 4.01 0.15 -15.26
CA LEU A 221 3.77 1.55 -14.95
C LEU A 221 2.33 1.92 -15.32
N PRO A 222 1.69 2.81 -14.56
CA PRO A 222 0.35 3.28 -14.86
C PRO A 222 0.19 3.74 -16.32
N GLY A 223 -0.71 3.10 -17.06
CA GLY A 223 -0.99 3.37 -18.47
C GLY A 223 -0.17 2.55 -19.47
N GLU A 224 0.70 1.66 -19.02
CA GLU A 224 1.45 0.75 -19.89
C GLU A 224 0.79 -0.64 -20.04
N GLY A 225 -0.27 -0.89 -19.28
CA GLY A 225 -0.94 -2.19 -19.24
C GLY A 225 -2.37 -2.18 -19.76
N SER A 226 -3.19 -3.06 -19.19
CA SER A 226 -4.55 -3.35 -19.65
C SER A 226 -5.65 -2.86 -18.70
N ILE A 227 -5.31 -2.28 -17.55
CA ILE A 227 -6.29 -1.78 -16.58
C ILE A 227 -6.88 -0.46 -17.09
N ASP A 228 -8.20 -0.30 -17.07
CA ASP A 228 -8.84 0.99 -17.32
C ASP A 228 -8.71 1.91 -16.09
N LEU A 229 -7.46 2.40 -15.87
CA LEU A 229 -7.12 3.23 -14.72
C LEU A 229 -7.90 4.55 -14.72
N VAL A 230 -8.16 5.14 -15.89
CA VAL A 230 -8.90 6.40 -15.98
C VAL A 230 -10.33 6.22 -15.48
N GLN A 231 -11.02 5.16 -15.90
CA GLN A 231 -12.37 4.89 -15.43
C GLN A 231 -12.39 4.48 -13.96
N THR A 232 -11.40 3.70 -13.51
CA THR A 232 -11.19 3.34 -12.10
C THR A 232 -11.11 4.59 -11.22
N LEU A 233 -10.23 5.53 -11.56
CA LEU A 233 -10.06 6.77 -10.78
C LEU A 233 -11.30 7.66 -10.82
N ARG A 234 -11.99 7.76 -11.97
CA ARG A 234 -13.26 8.49 -12.09
C ARG A 234 -14.36 7.89 -11.21
N ASN A 235 -14.42 6.57 -11.12
CA ASN A 235 -15.42 5.89 -10.28
C ASN A 235 -15.12 6.09 -8.80
N LEU A 236 -13.85 6.04 -8.36
CA LEU A 236 -13.46 6.41 -7.00
C LEU A 236 -13.84 7.85 -6.66
N GLN A 237 -13.62 8.80 -7.57
CA GLN A 237 -14.08 10.19 -7.38
C GLN A 237 -15.63 10.28 -7.34
N THR A 238 -16.32 9.52 -8.17
CA THR A 238 -17.80 9.52 -8.25
C THR A 238 -18.43 9.07 -6.94
N VAL A 239 -17.85 8.07 -6.27
CA VAL A 239 -18.33 7.62 -4.95
C VAL A 239 -17.86 8.53 -3.81
N GLY A 240 -17.03 9.53 -4.08
CA GLY A 240 -16.56 10.51 -3.09
C GLY A 240 -15.33 10.05 -2.31
N ALA A 241 -14.54 9.11 -2.82
CA ALA A 241 -13.29 8.72 -2.20
C ALA A 241 -12.23 9.83 -2.33
N GLU A 242 -11.66 10.26 -1.19
CA GLU A 242 -10.59 11.27 -1.13
C GLU A 242 -9.26 10.60 -0.80
N LEU A 243 -8.48 10.25 -1.82
CA LEU A 243 -7.30 9.40 -1.71
C LEU A 243 -6.03 10.10 -2.20
N MET A 244 -4.89 9.74 -1.60
CA MET A 244 -3.59 9.81 -2.27
C MET A 244 -3.50 8.64 -3.25
N TYR A 245 -2.83 8.87 -4.38
CA TYR A 245 -2.57 7.83 -5.38
C TYR A 245 -1.16 7.31 -5.13
N ASP A 246 -1.06 6.17 -4.45
CA ASP A 246 0.22 5.57 -4.13
C ASP A 246 0.70 4.69 -5.28
N ILE A 247 1.90 4.93 -5.77
CA ILE A 247 2.42 4.24 -6.95
C ILE A 247 3.20 3.02 -6.49
N GLU A 248 2.61 1.83 -6.68
CA GLU A 248 3.21 0.55 -6.30
C GLU A 248 3.51 -0.34 -7.51
N VAL A 249 4.74 -0.29 -7.99
CA VAL A 249 5.17 -1.04 -9.17
C VAL A 249 6.38 -1.90 -8.85
N PHE A 250 6.12 -3.16 -8.48
CA PHE A 250 7.15 -4.18 -8.38
C PHE A 250 7.51 -4.68 -9.78
N SER A 251 8.69 -4.29 -10.27
CA SER A 251 9.07 -4.53 -11.68
C SER A 251 10.56 -4.79 -11.83
N ASP A 252 10.91 -6.02 -12.29
CA ASP A 252 12.31 -6.39 -12.56
C ASP A 252 13.01 -5.47 -13.58
N PRO A 253 12.36 -5.08 -14.69
CA PRO A 253 12.96 -4.10 -15.60
C PRO A 253 13.33 -2.79 -14.92
N MET A 254 12.47 -2.31 -14.01
CA MET A 254 12.72 -1.07 -13.27
C MET A 254 13.89 -1.19 -12.30
N ARG A 255 14.12 -2.36 -11.70
CA ARG A 255 15.25 -2.60 -10.76
C ARG A 255 16.62 -2.39 -11.39
N SER A 256 16.73 -2.45 -12.72
CA SER A 256 17.98 -2.16 -13.44
C SER A 256 18.36 -0.67 -13.50
N LEU A 257 17.41 0.22 -13.20
CA LEU A 257 17.57 1.67 -13.25
C LEU A 257 18.00 2.22 -11.89
N SER A 258 18.58 3.42 -11.88
CA SER A 258 18.83 4.14 -10.63
C SER A 258 17.52 4.52 -9.92
N ALA A 259 17.54 4.67 -8.59
CA ALA A 259 16.38 5.08 -7.81
C ALA A 259 15.73 6.38 -8.35
N ALA A 260 16.55 7.38 -8.66
CA ALA A 260 16.07 8.65 -9.22
C ALA A 260 15.41 8.48 -10.60
N GLU A 261 15.92 7.57 -11.44
CA GLU A 261 15.32 7.28 -12.74
C GLU A 261 13.99 6.56 -12.59
N ARG A 262 13.94 5.52 -11.72
CA ARG A 262 12.69 4.82 -11.38
C ARG A 262 11.63 5.81 -10.91
N ALA A 263 11.94 6.63 -9.90
CA ALA A 263 11.02 7.62 -9.35
C ALA A 263 10.49 8.60 -10.42
N ARG A 264 11.37 9.09 -11.32
CA ARG A 264 10.95 9.99 -12.39
C ARG A 264 10.00 9.32 -13.39
N GLN A 265 10.26 8.08 -13.79
CA GLN A 265 9.39 7.35 -14.73
C GLN A 265 8.02 7.06 -14.11
N LEU A 266 8.00 6.58 -12.85
CA LEU A 266 6.77 6.34 -12.08
C LEU A 266 5.93 7.62 -11.94
N PHE A 267 6.57 8.73 -11.56
CA PHE A 267 5.89 10.01 -11.43
C PHE A 267 5.31 10.50 -12.76
N ALA A 268 6.05 10.37 -13.85
CA ALA A 268 5.59 10.80 -15.17
C ALA A 268 4.39 9.96 -15.64
N ALA A 269 4.46 8.63 -15.51
CA ALA A 269 3.39 7.71 -15.88
C ALA A 269 2.11 7.99 -15.07
N ALA A 270 2.23 8.07 -13.75
CA ALA A 270 1.09 8.37 -12.87
C ALA A 270 0.49 9.76 -13.13
N SER A 271 1.33 10.78 -13.31
CA SER A 271 0.87 12.15 -13.65
C SER A 271 0.10 12.19 -14.96
N PHE A 272 0.49 11.39 -15.94
CA PHE A 272 -0.22 11.30 -17.22
C PHE A 272 -1.62 10.71 -17.05
N ILE A 273 -1.78 9.65 -16.24
CA ILE A 273 -3.09 9.03 -15.97
C ILE A 273 -3.96 9.98 -15.14
N VAL A 274 -3.43 10.53 -14.04
CA VAL A 274 -4.18 11.43 -13.16
C VAL A 274 -4.58 12.73 -13.87
N GLY A 275 -3.82 13.16 -14.86
CA GLY A 275 -4.14 14.33 -15.69
C GLY A 275 -5.34 14.15 -16.62
N GLN A 276 -5.92 12.93 -16.71
CA GLN A 276 -7.07 12.61 -17.57
C GLN A 276 -8.41 12.57 -16.82
N ILE A 277 -8.41 12.75 -15.50
CA ILE A 277 -9.59 12.68 -14.62
C ILE A 277 -10.06 14.03 -14.11
#